data_c98f97eb25dcb670ababa80437620b06
#
_entry.id   c98f97eb25dcb670ababa80437620b06
#
_cell.length_a   1.000
_cell.length_b   1.000
_cell.length_c   1.000
_cell.angle_alpha   90.00
_cell.angle_beta   90.00
_cell.angle_gamma   90.00
#
_symmetry.space_group_name_H-M   'P 1'
#
loop_
_entity.id
_entity.type
_entity.pdbx_description
1 polymer ?
#
loop_
_entity_poly.entity_id
_entity_poly.type
_entity_poly.pdbx_seq_one_letter_code
_entity_poly.pdbx_strand_id
1 'polypeptide(L)'
;MFACKMSYCLIGPADGDCSTLEGFINKLSSGDNAVTVAITGLGSPGGLATIALSNAFGCQIRTVTYDSSNDCALAVVTGECDATFINVSGVAGQIEAGTLKLLAVTSAEESDSLPGTPSLAQTYPEECGDMDLRSVCFLGIRSDADPAIIEWLHNTLNEGVASETYAELTESQMMTPKVWDIEGMTQYCEEAYNYYVG
;
A
#
# COMPACT_ATOMS: atom_id res chain seq x y z
N MET A 1 -11.07 12.46 -13.67
CA MET A 1 -9.94 11.56 -13.93
C MET A 1 -10.17 10.26 -13.19
N PHE A 2 -9.89 9.12 -13.83
CA PHE A 2 -10.03 7.81 -13.22
C PHE A 2 -8.97 7.59 -12.15
N ALA A 3 -9.35 7.07 -10.99
CA ALA A 3 -8.43 6.61 -9.98
C ALA A 3 -9.03 5.46 -9.17
N CYS A 4 -8.20 4.56 -8.69
CA CYS A 4 -8.55 3.66 -7.61
C CYS A 4 -7.54 3.80 -6.47
N LYS A 5 -8.03 3.72 -5.25
CA LYS A 5 -7.18 3.60 -4.07
C LYS A 5 -6.83 2.12 -3.90
N MET A 6 -5.56 1.86 -3.66
CA MET A 6 -5.06 0.55 -3.27
C MET A 6 -4.45 0.68 -1.89
N SER A 7 -4.83 -0.21 -0.98
CA SER A 7 -4.22 -0.24 0.34
C SER A 7 -2.80 -0.78 0.22
N TYR A 8 -1.84 -0.02 0.69
CA TYR A 8 -0.48 -0.47 0.90
C TYR A 8 -0.42 -1.10 2.30
N CYS A 9 0.07 -2.32 2.39
CA CYS A 9 -0.08 -3.12 3.59
C CYS A 9 1.24 -3.71 4.05
N LEU A 10 1.42 -3.78 5.36
CA LEU A 10 2.37 -4.67 6.00
C LEU A 10 1.79 -6.10 5.95
N ILE A 11 2.53 -7.01 5.36
CA ILE A 11 2.13 -8.40 5.12
C ILE A 11 3.19 -9.31 5.73
N GLY A 12 2.75 -10.26 6.51
CA GLY A 12 3.59 -11.26 7.16
C GLY A 12 3.26 -12.68 6.75
N PRO A 13 4.03 -13.67 7.24
CA PRO A 13 3.82 -15.08 6.98
C PRO A 13 2.55 -15.60 7.67
N ALA A 14 2.10 -16.79 7.25
CA ALA A 14 0.95 -17.48 7.87
C ALA A 14 1.18 -17.81 9.35
N ASP A 15 2.42 -18.19 9.70
CA ASP A 15 2.84 -18.69 10.99
C ASP A 15 4.13 -18.03 11.48
N GLY A 16 4.48 -18.25 12.74
CA GLY A 16 5.69 -17.73 13.36
C GLY A 16 5.50 -16.36 14.03
N ASP A 17 6.61 -15.79 14.51
CA ASP A 17 6.59 -14.56 15.33
C ASP A 17 6.02 -13.36 14.59
N CYS A 18 6.26 -13.24 13.30
CA CYS A 18 5.78 -12.15 12.46
C CYS A 18 4.43 -12.44 11.78
N SER A 19 3.66 -13.43 12.26
CA SER A 19 2.32 -13.74 11.75
C SER A 19 1.20 -12.85 12.31
N THR A 20 1.55 -11.94 13.23
CA THR A 20 0.67 -10.92 13.80
C THR A 20 1.38 -9.57 13.85
N LEU A 21 0.60 -8.47 13.84
CA LEU A 21 1.18 -7.14 13.96
C LEU A 21 1.98 -6.97 15.26
N GLU A 22 1.41 -7.41 16.38
CA GLU A 22 2.08 -7.34 17.68
C GLU A 22 3.41 -8.12 17.67
N GLY A 23 3.40 -9.35 17.14
CA GLY A 23 4.60 -10.17 17.04
C GLY A 23 5.69 -9.54 16.17
N PHE A 24 5.29 -8.95 15.03
CA PHE A 24 6.21 -8.21 14.17
C PHE A 24 6.82 -6.99 14.88
N ILE A 25 6.01 -6.18 15.54
CA ILE A 25 6.48 -4.98 16.28
C ILE A 25 7.36 -5.37 17.48
N ASN A 26 7.02 -6.44 18.21
CA ASN A 26 7.85 -6.94 19.30
C ASN A 26 9.23 -7.39 18.79
N LYS A 27 9.28 -8.09 17.66
CA LYS A 27 10.54 -8.49 17.02
C LYS A 27 11.31 -7.27 16.53
N LEU A 28 10.66 -6.31 15.87
CA LEU A 28 11.25 -5.06 15.42
C LEU A 28 11.91 -4.31 16.57
N SER A 29 11.21 -4.17 17.70
CA SER A 29 11.68 -3.45 18.89
C SER A 29 12.76 -4.21 19.67
N SER A 30 13.10 -5.45 19.30
CA SER A 30 14.12 -6.22 20.00
C SER A 30 15.55 -5.80 19.66
N GLY A 31 15.75 -5.00 18.61
CA GLY A 31 17.03 -4.41 18.24
C GLY A 31 17.22 -4.19 16.74
N ASP A 32 18.35 -3.58 16.40
CA ASP A 32 18.71 -3.29 15.02
C ASP A 32 18.82 -4.57 14.17
N ASN A 33 18.27 -4.50 12.96
CA ASN A 33 18.24 -5.60 11.98
C ASN A 33 17.59 -6.90 12.50
N ALA A 34 16.77 -6.80 13.54
CA ALA A 34 16.02 -7.95 14.07
C ALA A 34 14.97 -8.46 13.08
N VAL A 35 14.43 -7.57 12.24
CA VAL A 35 13.48 -7.88 11.16
C VAL A 35 14.12 -7.68 9.80
N THR A 36 13.73 -8.54 8.85
CA THR A 36 14.09 -8.43 7.43
C THR A 36 12.83 -8.19 6.62
N VAL A 37 12.81 -7.11 5.85
CA VAL A 37 11.65 -6.70 5.03
C VAL A 37 12.00 -6.77 3.54
N ALA A 38 11.19 -7.49 2.78
CA ALA A 38 11.28 -7.55 1.32
C ALA A 38 10.68 -6.28 0.70
N ILE A 39 11.40 -5.64 -0.22
CA ILE A 39 10.99 -4.42 -0.91
C ILE A 39 11.31 -4.49 -2.40
N THR A 40 10.62 -3.70 -3.23
CA THR A 40 10.95 -3.56 -4.66
C THR A 40 11.98 -2.45 -4.94
N GLY A 41 12.50 -1.81 -3.90
CA GLY A 41 13.51 -0.76 -3.94
C GLY A 41 13.28 0.27 -2.84
N LEU A 42 14.33 0.96 -2.40
CA LEU A 42 14.22 1.97 -1.33
C LEU A 42 13.34 3.17 -1.70
N GLY A 43 13.30 3.54 -2.98
CA GLY A 43 12.40 4.60 -3.48
C GLY A 43 10.99 4.13 -3.83
N SER A 44 10.66 2.85 -3.64
CA SER A 44 9.30 2.35 -3.79
C SER A 44 8.44 2.74 -2.57
N PRO A 45 7.10 2.76 -2.69
CA PRO A 45 6.24 2.98 -1.53
C PRO A 45 6.53 2.02 -0.37
N GLY A 46 6.90 0.75 -0.66
CA GLY A 46 7.31 -0.22 0.36
C GLY A 46 8.63 0.12 1.03
N GLY A 47 9.60 0.63 0.27
CA GLY A 47 10.85 1.13 0.81
C GLY A 47 10.62 2.34 1.71
N LEU A 48 9.77 3.29 1.28
CA LEU A 48 9.41 4.46 2.08
C LEU A 48 8.67 4.07 3.36
N ALA A 49 7.72 3.12 3.29
CA ALA A 49 7.04 2.60 4.47
C ALA A 49 8.02 1.95 5.46
N THR A 50 8.99 1.19 4.94
CA THR A 50 10.04 0.55 5.76
C THR A 50 10.92 1.59 6.45
N ILE A 51 11.31 2.65 5.74
CA ILE A 51 12.09 3.76 6.31
C ILE A 51 11.29 4.51 7.38
N ALA A 52 10.02 4.82 7.09
CA ALA A 52 9.13 5.49 8.04
C ALA A 52 8.99 4.67 9.33
N LEU A 53 8.76 3.36 9.20
CA LEU A 53 8.65 2.46 10.35
C LEU A 53 9.98 2.34 11.13
N SER A 54 11.11 2.26 10.43
CA SER A 54 12.45 2.26 11.03
C SER A 54 12.68 3.51 11.89
N ASN A 55 12.32 4.68 11.35
CA ASN A 55 12.43 5.95 12.06
C ASN A 55 11.48 6.04 13.27
N ALA A 56 10.24 5.59 13.08
CA ALA A 56 9.20 5.60 14.11
C ALA A 56 9.60 4.81 15.37
N PHE A 57 10.18 3.63 15.17
CA PHE A 57 10.61 2.76 16.26
C PHE A 57 12.09 2.95 16.66
N GLY A 58 12.81 3.87 16.01
CA GLY A 58 14.22 4.17 16.32
C GLY A 58 15.17 2.99 16.15
N CYS A 59 14.87 2.05 15.26
CA CYS A 59 15.66 0.85 15.00
C CYS A 59 15.91 0.64 13.50
N GLN A 60 16.98 -0.05 13.14
CA GLN A 60 17.28 -0.38 11.75
C GLN A 60 16.53 -1.64 11.31
N ILE A 61 15.90 -1.56 10.14
CA ILE A 61 15.28 -2.70 9.46
C ILE A 61 16.19 -3.14 8.32
N ARG A 62 16.50 -4.45 8.27
CA ARG A 62 17.22 -5.01 7.14
C ARG A 62 16.29 -5.14 5.95
N THR A 63 16.65 -4.57 4.81
CA THR A 63 15.89 -4.67 3.58
C THR A 63 16.55 -5.60 2.57
N VAL A 64 15.74 -6.38 1.86
CA VAL A 64 16.17 -7.18 0.70
C VAL A 64 15.34 -6.74 -0.49
N THR A 65 16.03 -6.39 -1.59
CA THR A 65 15.36 -5.88 -2.81
C THR A 65 15.10 -7.02 -3.78
N TYR A 66 13.86 -7.05 -4.30
CA TYR A 66 13.37 -8.00 -5.31
C TYR A 66 12.83 -7.26 -6.53
N ASP A 67 12.71 -7.95 -7.66
CA ASP A 67 12.29 -7.35 -8.93
C ASP A 67 10.77 -7.05 -8.99
N SER A 68 9.97 -7.76 -8.20
CA SER A 68 8.52 -7.61 -8.19
C SER A 68 7.89 -7.77 -6.81
N SER A 69 6.65 -7.27 -6.66
CA SER A 69 5.85 -7.50 -5.44
C SER A 69 5.56 -8.98 -5.20
N ASN A 70 5.43 -9.78 -6.26
CA ASN A 70 5.25 -11.22 -6.15
C ASN A 70 6.48 -11.92 -5.58
N ASP A 71 7.69 -11.48 -5.96
CA ASP A 71 8.94 -12.03 -5.42
C ASP A 71 9.11 -11.62 -3.96
N CYS A 72 8.72 -10.39 -3.58
CA CYS A 72 8.67 -9.96 -2.18
C CYS A 72 7.73 -10.86 -1.36
N ALA A 73 6.53 -11.13 -1.88
CA ALA A 73 5.56 -12.01 -1.22
C ALA A 73 6.10 -13.44 -1.08
N LEU A 74 6.73 -13.96 -2.13
CA LEU A 74 7.34 -15.30 -2.11
C LEU A 74 8.46 -15.40 -1.07
N ALA A 75 9.28 -14.37 -0.91
CA ALA A 75 10.33 -14.31 0.11
C ALA A 75 9.76 -14.39 1.54
N VAL A 76 8.55 -13.84 1.76
CA VAL A 76 7.85 -13.97 3.06
C VAL A 76 7.29 -15.39 3.22
N VAL A 77 6.66 -15.96 2.19
CA VAL A 77 6.12 -17.33 2.22
C VAL A 77 7.21 -18.36 2.48
N THR A 78 8.40 -18.16 1.91
CA THR A 78 9.56 -19.09 2.08
C THR A 78 10.33 -18.87 3.38
N GLY A 79 10.02 -17.80 4.14
CA GLY A 79 10.72 -17.45 5.37
C GLY A 79 12.10 -16.79 5.14
N GLU A 80 12.40 -16.36 3.92
CA GLU A 80 13.62 -15.59 3.62
C GLU A 80 13.53 -14.17 4.21
N CYS A 81 12.33 -13.59 4.22
CA CYS A 81 12.01 -12.32 4.84
C CYS A 81 10.87 -12.47 5.86
N ASP A 82 10.89 -11.64 6.89
CA ASP A 82 9.89 -11.63 7.96
C ASP A 82 8.59 -10.96 7.55
N ALA A 83 8.67 -9.99 6.65
CA ALA A 83 7.51 -9.23 6.16
C ALA A 83 7.80 -8.53 4.83
N THR A 84 6.76 -7.96 4.24
CA THR A 84 6.87 -7.07 3.09
C THR A 84 5.83 -5.95 3.19
N PHE A 85 6.13 -4.81 2.57
CA PHE A 85 5.15 -3.74 2.30
C PHE A 85 4.83 -3.73 0.81
N ILE A 86 3.64 -4.16 0.46
CA ILE A 86 3.15 -4.20 -0.93
C ILE A 86 1.65 -3.88 -1.01
N ASN A 87 1.15 -3.62 -2.22
CA ASN A 87 -0.28 -3.55 -2.46
C ASN A 87 -0.93 -4.94 -2.29
N VAL A 88 -2.05 -4.98 -1.59
CA VAL A 88 -2.78 -6.21 -1.31
C VAL A 88 -3.27 -6.90 -2.58
N SER A 89 -3.62 -6.15 -3.61
CA SER A 89 -4.17 -6.68 -4.87
C SER A 89 -3.30 -7.75 -5.53
N GLY A 90 -1.96 -7.59 -5.45
CA GLY A 90 -1.02 -8.55 -6.03
C GLY A 90 -0.93 -9.88 -5.28
N VAL A 91 -1.44 -9.96 -4.06
CA VAL A 91 -1.32 -11.13 -3.15
C VAL A 91 -2.66 -11.59 -2.56
N ALA A 92 -3.77 -11.09 -3.10
CA ALA A 92 -5.11 -11.43 -2.63
C ALA A 92 -5.33 -12.95 -2.54
N GLY A 93 -4.90 -13.70 -3.57
CA GLY A 93 -5.02 -15.16 -3.58
C GLY A 93 -4.19 -15.86 -2.50
N GLN A 94 -3.01 -15.35 -2.13
CA GLN A 94 -2.20 -15.90 -1.05
C GLN A 94 -2.80 -15.60 0.33
N ILE A 95 -3.45 -14.45 0.48
CA ILE A 95 -4.18 -14.08 1.70
C ILE A 95 -5.42 -14.94 1.87
N GLU A 96 -6.21 -15.12 0.80
CA GLU A 96 -7.37 -16.00 0.80
C GLU A 96 -7.00 -17.46 1.07
N ALA A 97 -5.87 -17.93 0.52
CA ALA A 97 -5.33 -19.26 0.77
C ALA A 97 -4.71 -19.40 2.19
N GLY A 98 -4.58 -18.30 2.94
CA GLY A 98 -4.00 -18.29 4.28
C GLY A 98 -2.49 -18.54 4.33
N THR A 99 -1.77 -18.37 3.22
CA THR A 99 -0.30 -18.47 3.17
C THR A 99 0.42 -17.19 3.54
N LEU A 100 -0.29 -16.06 3.43
CA LEU A 100 0.12 -14.74 3.91
C LEU A 100 -0.97 -14.12 4.78
N LYS A 101 -0.58 -13.21 5.65
CA LYS A 101 -1.50 -12.46 6.53
C LYS A 101 -1.32 -10.96 6.37
N LEU A 102 -2.44 -10.25 6.29
CA LEU A 102 -2.47 -8.79 6.45
C LEU A 102 -2.23 -8.45 7.91
N LEU A 103 -1.18 -7.72 8.20
CA LEU A 103 -0.85 -7.31 9.56
C LEU A 103 -1.38 -5.91 9.86
N ALA A 104 -1.20 -4.98 8.93
CA ALA A 104 -1.70 -3.61 9.04
C ALA A 104 -1.76 -2.91 7.69
N VAL A 105 -2.59 -1.86 7.59
CA VAL A 105 -2.52 -0.87 6.50
C VAL A 105 -1.61 0.28 6.89
N THR A 106 -1.00 0.93 5.89
CA THR A 106 -0.12 2.10 6.07
C THR A 106 -0.84 3.44 5.92
N SER A 107 -2.15 3.43 5.65
CA SER A 107 -3.00 4.62 5.64
C SER A 107 -3.31 5.10 7.06
N ALA A 108 -3.58 6.40 7.22
CA ALA A 108 -3.96 6.99 8.50
C ALA A 108 -5.18 6.32 9.15
N GLU A 109 -6.09 5.82 8.32
CA GLU A 109 -7.32 5.14 8.75
C GLU A 109 -7.38 3.73 8.19
N GLU A 110 -8.22 2.88 8.78
CA GLU A 110 -8.56 1.56 8.24
C GLU A 110 -9.11 1.68 6.81
N SER A 111 -8.93 0.65 6.01
CA SER A 111 -9.39 0.62 4.63
C SER A 111 -10.75 -0.05 4.53
N ASP A 112 -11.72 0.61 3.89
CA ASP A 112 -13.04 0.03 3.62
C ASP A 112 -12.97 -1.28 2.82
N SER A 113 -11.94 -1.43 1.97
CA SER A 113 -11.72 -2.66 1.19
C SER A 113 -11.04 -3.78 1.98
N LEU A 114 -10.57 -3.50 3.20
CA LEU A 114 -9.86 -4.44 4.07
C LEU A 114 -10.41 -4.39 5.50
N PRO A 115 -11.70 -4.71 5.71
CA PRO A 115 -12.34 -4.59 7.01
C PRO A 115 -11.63 -5.46 8.05
N GLY A 116 -11.37 -4.89 9.23
CA GLY A 116 -10.69 -5.56 10.33
C GLY A 116 -9.16 -5.61 10.23
N THR A 117 -8.56 -5.02 9.19
CA THR A 117 -7.11 -4.83 9.13
C THR A 117 -6.76 -3.50 9.80
N PRO A 118 -5.98 -3.51 10.91
CA PRO A 118 -5.69 -2.30 11.66
C PRO A 118 -4.82 -1.33 10.87
N SER A 119 -4.97 -0.02 11.12
CA SER A 119 -4.02 1.01 10.67
C SER A 119 -2.82 1.05 11.61
N LEU A 120 -1.60 1.16 11.07
CA LEU A 120 -0.39 1.41 11.87
C LEU A 120 -0.50 2.72 12.66
N ALA A 121 -0.99 3.79 12.01
CA ALA A 121 -1.15 5.09 12.63
C ALA A 121 -2.14 5.08 13.81
N GLN A 122 -3.23 4.32 13.70
CA GLN A 122 -4.23 4.21 14.79
C GLN A 122 -3.78 3.27 15.90
N THR A 123 -3.04 2.20 15.56
CA THR A 123 -2.60 1.21 16.54
C THR A 123 -1.40 1.68 17.35
N TYR A 124 -0.50 2.43 16.70
CA TYR A 124 0.72 3.00 17.31
C TYR A 124 0.77 4.52 17.09
N PRO A 125 -0.15 5.29 17.70
CA PRO A 125 -0.29 6.71 17.41
C PRO A 125 0.91 7.56 17.87
N GLU A 126 1.69 7.10 18.85
CA GLU A 126 2.88 7.81 19.31
C GLU A 126 4.04 7.68 18.32
N GLU A 127 4.20 6.50 17.69
CA GLU A 127 5.29 6.20 16.77
C GLU A 127 4.89 6.45 15.31
N CYS A 128 3.68 6.06 14.93
CA CYS A 128 3.21 6.03 13.53
C CYS A 128 2.07 7.02 13.23
N GLY A 129 1.71 7.91 14.17
CA GLY A 129 0.52 8.78 14.04
C GLY A 129 0.50 9.64 12.77
N ASP A 130 1.67 10.02 12.27
CA ASP A 130 1.82 10.80 11.03
C ASP A 130 1.94 9.92 9.77
N MET A 131 1.87 8.59 9.90
CA MET A 131 2.01 7.69 8.75
C MET A 131 0.71 7.65 7.94
N ASP A 132 0.77 8.13 6.71
CA ASP A 132 -0.32 8.07 5.74
C ASP A 132 0.19 7.75 4.33
N LEU A 133 0.68 6.52 4.15
CA LEU A 133 1.20 6.03 2.88
C LEU A 133 0.09 5.33 2.10
N ARG A 134 -0.35 5.96 1.03
CA ARG A 134 -1.42 5.44 0.17
C ARG A 134 -0.90 5.19 -1.23
N SER A 135 -1.46 4.20 -1.90
CA SER A 135 -1.22 3.96 -3.32
C SER A 135 -2.48 4.32 -4.11
N VAL A 136 -2.28 5.08 -5.18
CA VAL A 136 -3.36 5.51 -6.06
C VAL A 136 -2.93 5.25 -7.50
N CYS A 137 -3.78 4.55 -8.25
CA CYS A 137 -3.65 4.46 -9.69
C CYS A 137 -4.51 5.51 -10.36
N PHE A 138 -3.92 6.28 -11.26
CA PHE A 138 -4.63 7.28 -12.04
C PHE A 138 -4.13 7.33 -13.47
N LEU A 139 -4.95 7.86 -14.37
CA LEU A 139 -4.57 8.13 -15.75
C LEU A 139 -4.21 9.61 -15.88
N GLY A 140 -2.97 9.89 -16.30
CA GLY A 140 -2.51 11.24 -16.63
C GLY A 140 -2.47 11.47 -18.13
N ILE A 141 -2.74 12.71 -18.56
CA ILE A 141 -2.56 13.18 -19.93
C ILE A 141 -1.75 14.46 -19.91
N ARG A 142 -1.04 14.74 -21.00
CA ARG A 142 -0.28 15.98 -21.15
C ARG A 142 -1.18 17.21 -21.01
N SER A 143 -0.71 18.24 -20.32
CA SER A 143 -1.47 19.47 -20.05
C SER A 143 -1.76 20.30 -21.31
N ASP A 144 -1.00 20.07 -22.41
CA ASP A 144 -1.17 20.71 -23.71
C ASP A 144 -2.01 19.88 -24.71
N ALA A 145 -2.64 18.80 -24.24
CA ALA A 145 -3.56 18.01 -25.06
C ALA A 145 -4.82 18.82 -25.41
N ASP A 146 -5.42 18.50 -26.57
CA ASP A 146 -6.66 19.13 -26.99
C ASP A 146 -7.76 18.98 -25.91
N PRO A 147 -8.40 20.07 -25.45
CA PRO A 147 -9.46 20.01 -24.45
C PRO A 147 -10.60 19.04 -24.79
N ALA A 148 -10.94 18.89 -26.08
CA ALA A 148 -11.94 17.93 -26.51
C ALA A 148 -11.53 16.47 -26.28
N ILE A 149 -10.22 16.16 -26.40
CA ILE A 149 -9.67 14.83 -26.10
C ILE A 149 -9.69 14.59 -24.59
N ILE A 150 -9.34 15.60 -23.79
CA ILE A 150 -9.37 15.52 -22.31
C ILE A 150 -10.80 15.23 -21.84
N GLU A 151 -11.78 15.99 -22.34
CA GLU A 151 -13.19 15.81 -21.99
C GLU A 151 -13.72 14.43 -22.43
N TRP A 152 -13.41 14.01 -23.64
CA TRP A 152 -13.81 12.69 -24.14
C TRP A 152 -13.24 11.55 -23.30
N LEU A 153 -11.95 11.59 -22.98
CA LEU A 153 -11.30 10.61 -22.11
C LEU A 153 -11.94 10.59 -20.71
N HIS A 154 -12.17 11.77 -20.13
CA HIS A 154 -12.79 11.88 -18.81
C HIS A 154 -14.18 11.22 -18.79
N ASN A 155 -15.04 11.54 -19.77
CA ASN A 155 -16.37 10.97 -19.87
C ASN A 155 -16.34 9.46 -20.08
N THR A 156 -15.52 8.97 -21.02
CA THR A 156 -15.39 7.55 -21.32
C THR A 156 -14.88 6.74 -20.10
N LEU A 157 -13.93 7.30 -19.37
CA LEU A 157 -13.40 6.64 -18.16
C LEU A 157 -14.43 6.63 -17.02
N ASN A 158 -15.20 7.71 -16.85
CA ASN A 158 -16.28 7.74 -15.86
C ASN A 158 -17.36 6.70 -16.15
N GLU A 159 -17.73 6.51 -17.42
CA GLU A 159 -18.64 5.44 -17.83
C GLU A 159 -18.06 4.05 -17.50
N GLY A 160 -16.77 3.85 -17.77
CA GLY A 160 -16.08 2.60 -17.47
C GLY A 160 -16.05 2.29 -15.97
N VAL A 161 -15.75 3.29 -15.14
CA VAL A 161 -15.72 3.15 -13.66
C VAL A 161 -17.10 2.87 -13.08
N ALA A 162 -18.15 3.36 -13.71
CA ALA A 162 -19.54 3.12 -13.29
C ALA A 162 -20.05 1.72 -13.71
N SER A 163 -19.28 0.94 -14.46
CA SER A 163 -19.69 -0.38 -14.95
C SER A 163 -19.64 -1.44 -13.84
N GLU A 164 -20.53 -2.43 -13.93
CA GLU A 164 -20.55 -3.61 -13.06
C GLU A 164 -19.23 -4.40 -13.15
N THR A 165 -18.69 -4.55 -14.35
CA THR A 165 -17.40 -5.23 -14.58
C THR A 165 -16.24 -4.57 -13.81
N TYR A 166 -16.24 -3.22 -13.73
CA TYR A 166 -15.23 -2.52 -12.96
C TYR A 166 -15.42 -2.70 -11.46
N ALA A 167 -16.66 -2.70 -10.97
CA ALA A 167 -16.97 -2.96 -9.57
C ALA A 167 -16.52 -4.37 -9.15
N GLU A 168 -16.84 -5.39 -9.95
CA GLU A 168 -16.39 -6.77 -9.73
C GLU A 168 -14.86 -6.90 -9.74
N LEU A 169 -14.18 -6.21 -10.69
CA LEU A 169 -12.73 -6.22 -10.78
C LEU A 169 -12.10 -5.59 -9.52
N THR A 170 -12.58 -4.44 -9.09
CA THR A 170 -12.02 -3.76 -7.92
C THR A 170 -12.26 -4.53 -6.63
N GLU A 171 -13.43 -5.16 -6.50
CA GLU A 171 -13.73 -6.04 -5.37
C GLU A 171 -12.79 -7.25 -5.34
N SER A 172 -12.61 -7.96 -6.47
CA SER A 172 -11.72 -9.12 -6.57
C SER A 172 -10.24 -8.79 -6.29
N GLN A 173 -9.84 -7.54 -6.47
CA GLN A 173 -8.48 -7.05 -6.22
C GLN A 173 -8.34 -6.31 -4.88
N MET A 174 -9.37 -6.33 -4.03
CA MET A 174 -9.38 -5.62 -2.75
C MET A 174 -9.02 -4.12 -2.90
N MET A 175 -9.50 -3.50 -3.99
CA MET A 175 -9.30 -2.09 -4.30
C MET A 175 -10.56 -1.29 -4.02
N THR A 176 -10.40 -0.04 -3.61
CA THR A 176 -11.53 0.89 -3.44
C THR A 176 -11.65 1.77 -4.68
N PRO A 177 -12.77 1.67 -5.46
CA PRO A 177 -13.02 2.58 -6.55
C PRO A 177 -13.12 4.01 -6.03
N LYS A 178 -12.46 4.94 -6.69
CA LYS A 178 -12.55 6.36 -6.39
C LYS A 178 -12.59 7.15 -7.68
N VAL A 179 -13.65 7.90 -7.87
CA VAL A 179 -13.75 8.86 -8.96
C VAL A 179 -13.40 10.23 -8.42
N TRP A 180 -12.38 10.85 -9.00
CA TRP A 180 -12.05 12.24 -8.77
C TRP A 180 -12.22 13.00 -10.07
N ASP A 181 -12.67 14.24 -9.98
CA ASP A 181 -12.54 15.19 -11.07
C ASP A 181 -11.07 15.62 -11.25
N ILE A 182 -10.81 16.45 -12.25
CA ILE A 182 -9.45 16.89 -12.56
C ILE A 182 -8.88 17.72 -11.41
N GLU A 183 -9.70 18.57 -10.78
CA GLU A 183 -9.29 19.45 -9.68
C GLU A 183 -8.93 18.63 -8.43
N GLY A 184 -9.79 17.71 -8.01
CA GLY A 184 -9.53 16.86 -6.84
C GLY A 184 -8.32 15.96 -7.00
N MET A 185 -8.05 15.46 -8.25
CA MET A 185 -6.84 14.68 -8.50
C MET A 185 -5.58 15.55 -8.47
N THR A 186 -5.66 16.78 -8.98
CA THR A 186 -4.54 17.72 -8.94
C THR A 186 -4.19 18.07 -7.50
N GLN A 187 -5.20 18.40 -6.69
CA GLN A 187 -5.02 18.67 -5.27
C GLN A 187 -4.39 17.48 -4.53
N TYR A 188 -4.88 16.26 -4.79
CA TYR A 188 -4.30 15.05 -4.19
C TYR A 188 -2.81 14.89 -4.56
N CYS A 189 -2.43 15.14 -5.81
CA CYS A 189 -1.03 15.05 -6.23
C CYS A 189 -0.15 16.11 -5.54
N GLU A 190 -0.65 17.33 -5.34
CA GLU A 190 0.05 18.40 -4.62
C GLU A 190 0.22 18.06 -3.13
N GLU A 191 -0.83 17.56 -2.48
CA GLU A 191 -0.78 17.13 -1.09
C GLU A 191 0.22 15.98 -0.90
N ALA A 192 0.15 14.96 -1.76
CA ALA A 192 1.08 13.83 -1.73
C ALA A 192 2.54 14.28 -1.97
N TYR A 193 2.76 15.17 -2.93
CA TYR A 193 4.10 15.73 -3.18
C TYR A 193 4.65 16.43 -1.93
N ASN A 194 3.86 17.28 -1.29
CA ASN A 194 4.26 18.00 -0.09
C ASN A 194 4.54 17.06 1.09
N TYR A 195 3.78 15.98 1.21
CA TYR A 195 4.00 14.97 2.25
C TYR A 195 5.34 14.24 2.09
N TYR A 196 5.74 13.92 0.84
CA TYR A 196 6.96 13.15 0.61
C TYR A 196 8.23 14.00 0.45
N VAL A 197 8.12 15.30 0.17
CA VAL A 197 9.25 16.18 -0.15
C VAL A 197 9.47 17.25 0.93
N GLY A 198 8.44 17.58 1.73
CA GLY A 198 8.50 18.52 2.86
C GLY A 198 9.06 17.86 4.09
#